data_106a986345c242e9eb70c1b4854d9852
#
_entry.id   106a986345c242e9eb70c1b4854d9852
#
_cell.length_a   1.000
_cell.length_b   1.000
_cell.length_c   1.000
_cell.angle_alpha   90.00
_cell.angle_beta   90.00
_cell.angle_gamma   90.00
#
_symmetry.space_group_name_H-M   'P 1'
#
loop_
_entity.id
_entity.type
_entity.pdbx_description
1 polymer ?
#
loop_
_entity_poly.entity_id
_entity_poly.type
_entity_poly.pdbx_seq_one_letter_code
_entity_poly.pdbx_strand_id
1 'polypeptide(L)'
;ATLSKKYKIQGIPTLVIVSGADGSLITKEGRSVISQDPNGEKFPWKPETLVEIMSSCKFTNKEGKEISWGDCKGKTVGLYFSAHWCQPCITFTPELATFYNKMKTDGKEFEIIFSSSDHSAEDFEEHLSSMPWYAIPFGHEASKKIAKQFEIDGIPTLVIVDGTTGHVITETGRGMINIDPKGEDFPWYPKPVEVLHDGKVDDLNTRPSMIWFTDGSEDQVKAAKSAMTPVAAPYFEKNKDNNDSLCFLYTINNSLESNIRKLLQISDTPSLVIVNISSDAGPSKAVYGGPELNQEAVKNFFKEFEEKSLSFEVLQ
;
A
#
# COMPACT_ATOMS: atom_id res chain seq x y z
N ALA A 1 18.61 16.73 6.37
CA ALA A 1 17.15 16.81 6.19
C ALA A 1 16.58 17.72 7.27
N THR A 2 15.67 18.64 6.92
CA THR A 2 14.95 19.45 7.91
C THR A 2 13.97 18.54 8.68
N LEU A 3 13.63 18.89 9.93
CA LEU A 3 12.65 18.16 10.74
C LEU A 3 11.30 18.03 10.03
N SER A 4 10.92 19.06 9.26
CA SER A 4 9.69 19.04 8.46
C SER A 4 9.69 17.90 7.43
N LYS A 5 10.80 17.67 6.73
CA LYS A 5 10.94 16.55 5.77
C LYS A 5 10.95 15.22 6.51
N LYS A 6 11.71 15.12 7.62
CA LYS A 6 11.79 13.88 8.44
C LYS A 6 10.41 13.40 8.92
N TYR A 7 9.57 14.34 9.40
CA TYR A 7 8.26 14.00 9.97
C TYR A 7 7.09 14.25 9.01
N LYS A 8 7.38 14.52 7.71
CA LYS A 8 6.38 14.76 6.66
C LYS A 8 5.33 15.80 7.08
N ILE A 9 5.79 16.98 7.55
CA ILE A 9 4.90 18.04 8.05
C ILE A 9 4.19 18.71 6.88
N GLN A 10 2.86 18.65 6.86
CA GLN A 10 1.99 19.21 5.80
C GLN A 10 1.64 20.70 6.03
N GLY A 11 1.79 21.20 7.25
CA GLY A 11 1.41 22.57 7.56
C GLY A 11 1.86 23.03 8.93
N ILE A 12 1.70 24.33 9.21
CA ILE A 12 2.03 24.95 10.50
C ILE A 12 0.79 25.69 11.06
N PRO A 13 0.64 25.70 12.41
CA PRO A 13 1.52 25.11 13.43
C PRO A 13 1.28 23.62 13.62
N THR A 14 2.35 22.81 13.69
CA THR A 14 2.32 21.38 14.00
C THR A 14 3.18 21.08 15.24
N LEU A 15 2.70 20.23 16.13
CA LEU A 15 3.45 19.70 17.27
C LEU A 15 3.63 18.21 17.13
N VAL A 16 4.89 17.79 17.01
CA VAL A 16 5.29 16.40 16.90
C VAL A 16 5.84 15.93 18.25
N ILE A 17 5.32 14.81 18.76
CA ILE A 17 5.82 14.17 19.97
C ILE A 17 6.72 13.01 19.54
N VAL A 18 7.93 12.98 20.09
CA VAL A 18 8.94 11.94 19.79
C VAL A 18 9.45 11.32 21.08
N SER A 19 9.91 10.09 20.99
CA SER A 19 10.60 9.38 22.08
C SER A 19 11.95 10.06 22.36
N GLY A 20 12.20 10.37 23.63
CA GLY A 20 13.48 10.89 24.07
C GLY A 20 14.61 9.86 24.04
N ALA A 21 14.30 8.57 23.93
CA ALA A 21 15.28 7.50 23.96
C ALA A 21 15.99 7.32 22.61
N ASP A 22 15.22 7.41 21.50
CA ASP A 22 15.69 7.06 20.15
C ASP A 22 15.23 8.06 19.06
N GLY A 23 14.42 9.08 19.43
CA GLY A 23 13.85 10.04 18.50
C GLY A 23 12.76 9.47 17.59
N SER A 24 12.23 8.28 17.89
CA SER A 24 11.12 7.70 17.16
C SER A 24 9.86 8.53 17.30
N LEU A 25 9.03 8.54 16.25
CA LEU A 25 7.76 9.27 16.24
C LEU A 25 6.75 8.59 17.18
N ILE A 26 6.19 9.39 18.12
CA ILE A 26 5.05 8.95 18.93
C ILE A 26 3.76 9.41 18.24
N THR A 27 3.61 10.72 18.00
CA THR A 27 2.44 11.24 17.27
C THR A 27 2.76 12.58 16.59
N LYS A 28 2.13 12.84 15.44
CA LYS A 28 2.13 14.14 14.76
C LYS A 28 0.98 15.04 15.23
N GLU A 29 0.03 14.48 15.99
CA GLU A 29 -1.21 15.11 16.43
C GLU A 29 -1.06 15.86 17.77
N GLY A 30 0.17 16.23 18.17
CA GLY A 30 0.44 16.78 19.51
C GLY A 30 -0.48 17.93 19.89
N ARG A 31 -0.87 18.81 18.95
CA ARG A 31 -1.81 19.91 19.23
C ARG A 31 -3.22 19.40 19.57
N SER A 32 -3.71 18.47 18.79
CA SER A 32 -5.06 17.88 18.97
C SER A 32 -5.14 17.12 20.29
N VAL A 33 -4.15 16.26 20.58
CA VAL A 33 -4.15 15.45 21.80
C VAL A 33 -4.01 16.29 23.07
N ILE A 34 -3.23 17.39 23.06
CA ILE A 34 -3.17 18.34 24.21
C ILE A 34 -4.52 19.02 24.43
N SER A 35 -5.22 19.39 23.36
CA SER A 35 -6.54 20.02 23.48
C SER A 35 -7.59 19.06 24.05
N GLN A 36 -7.46 17.76 23.77
CA GLN A 36 -8.37 16.70 24.26
C GLN A 36 -8.00 16.20 25.66
N ASP A 37 -6.74 16.32 26.04
CA ASP A 37 -6.20 15.87 27.32
C ASP A 37 -5.28 16.96 27.91
N PRO A 38 -5.88 18.10 28.35
CA PRO A 38 -5.11 19.25 28.84
C PRO A 38 -4.35 18.96 30.13
N ASN A 39 -4.75 17.95 30.89
CA ASN A 39 -4.08 17.53 32.11
C ASN A 39 -2.93 16.53 31.86
N GLY A 40 -2.81 16.01 30.64
CA GLY A 40 -1.76 15.06 30.26
C GLY A 40 -1.92 13.67 30.87
N GLU A 41 -3.15 13.25 31.19
CA GLU A 41 -3.43 11.96 31.84
C GLU A 41 -3.03 10.78 30.96
N LYS A 42 -3.08 10.95 29.63
CA LYS A 42 -2.71 9.94 28.63
C LYS A 42 -1.34 10.15 28.03
N PHE A 43 -0.54 11.10 28.57
CA PHE A 43 0.82 11.33 28.05
C PHE A 43 1.65 10.02 28.08
N PRO A 44 2.45 9.71 27.05
CA PRO A 44 2.87 10.54 25.90
C PRO A 44 1.93 10.52 24.69
N TRP A 45 0.66 10.22 24.84
CA TRP A 45 -0.36 10.15 23.79
C TRP A 45 -0.01 9.19 22.65
N LYS A 46 0.51 8.02 23.01
CA LYS A 46 0.80 6.98 22.03
C LYS A 46 -0.50 6.59 21.32
N PRO A 47 -0.53 6.62 19.98
CA PRO A 47 -1.69 6.16 19.25
C PRO A 47 -2.06 4.72 19.61
N GLU A 48 -3.37 4.44 19.66
CA GLU A 48 -3.83 3.06 19.77
C GLU A 48 -3.33 2.23 18.60
N THR A 49 -2.89 1.02 18.86
CA THR A 49 -2.54 0.06 17.81
C THR A 49 -3.79 -0.44 17.12
N LEU A 50 -3.65 -0.96 15.88
CA LEU A 50 -4.77 -1.58 15.18
C LEU A 50 -5.45 -2.67 16.03
N VAL A 51 -4.66 -3.50 16.71
CA VAL A 51 -5.17 -4.58 17.57
C VAL A 51 -6.01 -4.01 18.73
N GLU A 52 -5.56 -2.93 19.36
CA GLU A 52 -6.32 -2.26 20.45
C GLU A 52 -7.63 -1.70 19.92
N ILE A 53 -7.61 -0.99 18.79
CA ILE A 53 -8.81 -0.43 18.16
C ILE A 53 -9.80 -1.54 17.79
N MET A 54 -9.36 -2.57 17.11
CA MET A 54 -10.22 -3.65 16.61
C MET A 54 -10.71 -4.57 17.75
N SER A 55 -10.01 -4.60 18.88
CA SER A 55 -10.45 -5.33 20.07
C SER A 55 -11.54 -4.58 20.88
N SER A 56 -11.84 -3.33 20.53
CA SER A 56 -12.84 -2.52 21.22
C SER A 56 -14.30 -2.89 20.87
N CYS A 57 -14.51 -3.67 19.80
CA CYS A 57 -15.84 -4.11 19.38
C CYS A 57 -15.85 -5.56 18.88
N LYS A 58 -17.03 -6.10 18.71
CA LYS A 58 -17.27 -7.33 17.97
C LYS A 58 -17.68 -6.99 16.55
N PHE A 59 -17.43 -7.91 15.64
CA PHE A 59 -17.79 -7.80 14.23
C PHE A 59 -18.97 -8.73 13.95
N THR A 60 -19.94 -8.26 13.19
CA THR A 60 -21.18 -9.01 12.93
C THR A 60 -21.32 -9.21 11.41
N ASN A 61 -21.72 -10.39 11.00
CA ASN A 61 -22.06 -10.67 9.60
C ASN A 61 -23.57 -10.52 9.35
N LYS A 62 -24.00 -10.63 8.11
CA LYS A 62 -25.42 -10.51 7.70
C LYS A 62 -26.36 -11.53 8.34
N GLU A 63 -25.86 -12.65 8.83
CA GLU A 63 -26.63 -13.66 9.55
C GLU A 63 -26.70 -13.39 11.08
N GLY A 64 -26.10 -12.29 11.55
CA GLY A 64 -26.04 -11.94 12.97
C GLY A 64 -25.01 -12.73 13.77
N LYS A 65 -24.12 -13.50 13.10
CA LYS A 65 -23.02 -14.17 13.78
C LYS A 65 -21.94 -13.16 14.15
N GLU A 66 -21.43 -13.29 15.38
CA GLU A 66 -20.38 -12.40 15.89
C GLU A 66 -19.02 -13.09 15.98
N ILE A 67 -17.96 -12.32 15.72
CA ILE A 67 -16.58 -12.65 16.04
C ILE A 67 -15.89 -11.45 16.71
N SER A 68 -14.78 -11.71 17.38
CA SER A 68 -13.87 -10.71 17.93
C SER A 68 -12.58 -10.64 17.12
N TRP A 69 -11.75 -9.61 17.34
CA TRP A 69 -10.39 -9.59 16.75
C TRP A 69 -9.56 -10.81 17.17
N GLY A 70 -9.79 -11.35 18.38
CA GLY A 70 -9.14 -12.56 18.85
C GLY A 70 -9.34 -13.79 17.96
N ASP A 71 -10.48 -13.86 17.25
CA ASP A 71 -10.80 -14.93 16.30
C ASP A 71 -10.07 -14.77 14.95
N CYS A 72 -9.39 -13.63 14.75
CA CYS A 72 -8.57 -13.35 13.59
C CYS A 72 -7.10 -13.75 13.77
N LYS A 73 -6.69 -14.22 14.98
CA LYS A 73 -5.32 -14.65 15.22
C LYS A 73 -4.92 -15.80 14.28
N GLY A 74 -3.73 -15.67 13.69
CA GLY A 74 -3.20 -16.63 12.73
C GLY A 74 -3.80 -16.51 11.33
N LYS A 75 -4.70 -15.54 11.11
CA LYS A 75 -5.29 -15.27 9.79
C LYS A 75 -4.67 -14.03 9.15
N THR A 76 -4.71 -13.98 7.84
CA THR A 76 -4.61 -12.72 7.09
C THR A 76 -5.97 -12.01 7.17
N VAL A 77 -5.98 -10.71 7.43
CA VAL A 77 -7.22 -9.94 7.52
C VAL A 77 -7.23 -8.83 6.47
N GLY A 78 -8.30 -8.74 5.69
CA GLY A 78 -8.61 -7.62 4.83
C GLY A 78 -9.48 -6.61 5.56
N LEU A 79 -9.00 -5.39 5.73
CA LEU A 79 -9.82 -4.27 6.19
C LEU A 79 -10.39 -3.60 4.95
N TYR A 80 -11.70 -3.75 4.74
CA TYR A 80 -12.39 -3.29 3.55
C TYR A 80 -13.16 -2.00 3.84
N PHE A 81 -12.71 -0.89 3.29
CA PHE A 81 -13.35 0.43 3.41
C PHE A 81 -14.24 0.65 2.19
N SER A 82 -15.54 0.85 2.42
CA SER A 82 -16.53 0.90 1.34
C SER A 82 -17.80 1.61 1.79
N ALA A 83 -18.72 1.89 0.84
CA ALA A 83 -20.05 2.42 1.12
C ALA A 83 -21.04 2.03 0.02
N HIS A 84 -22.33 1.92 0.36
CA HIS A 84 -23.41 1.59 -0.56
C HIS A 84 -23.62 2.66 -1.66
N TRP A 85 -23.45 3.93 -1.32
CA TRP A 85 -23.58 5.05 -2.27
C TRP A 85 -22.41 5.16 -3.27
N CYS A 86 -21.33 4.42 -3.08
CA CYS A 86 -20.11 4.50 -3.88
C CYS A 86 -20.17 3.53 -5.07
N GLN A 87 -20.38 4.04 -6.28
CA GLN A 87 -20.50 3.21 -7.49
C GLN A 87 -19.27 2.30 -7.75
N PRO A 88 -18.02 2.77 -7.61
CA PRO A 88 -16.85 1.88 -7.72
C PRO A 88 -16.84 0.77 -6.66
N CYS A 89 -17.40 1.03 -5.48
CA CYS A 89 -17.50 0.05 -4.40
C CYS A 89 -18.50 -1.06 -4.76
N ILE A 90 -19.66 -0.69 -5.30
CA ILE A 90 -20.70 -1.63 -5.76
C ILE A 90 -20.12 -2.58 -6.83
N THR A 91 -19.26 -2.06 -7.72
CA THR A 91 -18.59 -2.87 -8.74
C THR A 91 -17.54 -3.80 -8.14
N PHE A 92 -16.71 -3.32 -7.21
CA PHE A 92 -15.61 -4.08 -6.65
C PHE A 92 -16.04 -5.14 -5.62
N THR A 93 -17.10 -4.91 -4.84
CA THR A 93 -17.57 -5.84 -3.80
C THR A 93 -17.82 -7.27 -4.30
N PRO A 94 -18.46 -7.51 -5.47
CA PRO A 94 -18.62 -8.87 -6.02
C PRO A 94 -17.29 -9.53 -6.43
N GLU A 95 -16.34 -8.75 -6.96
CA GLU A 95 -15.00 -9.24 -7.32
C GLU A 95 -14.25 -9.69 -6.05
N LEU A 96 -14.28 -8.86 -5.01
CA LEU A 96 -13.71 -9.19 -3.70
C LEU A 96 -14.38 -10.42 -3.08
N ALA A 97 -15.71 -10.57 -3.20
CA ALA A 97 -16.43 -11.73 -2.70
C ALA A 97 -16.02 -13.01 -3.44
N THR A 98 -15.82 -12.94 -4.74
CA THR A 98 -15.32 -14.07 -5.54
C THR A 98 -13.93 -14.48 -5.07
N PHE A 99 -13.02 -13.52 -4.90
CA PHE A 99 -11.68 -13.76 -4.37
C PHE A 99 -11.71 -14.35 -2.96
N TYR A 100 -12.49 -13.77 -2.05
CA TYR A 100 -12.65 -14.27 -0.68
C TYR A 100 -13.10 -15.71 -0.62
N ASN A 101 -14.16 -16.05 -1.36
CA ASN A 101 -14.70 -17.42 -1.42
C ASN A 101 -13.68 -18.41 -1.99
N LYS A 102 -12.91 -17.97 -3.01
CA LYS A 102 -11.81 -18.78 -3.55
C LYS A 102 -10.75 -19.04 -2.49
N MET A 103 -10.29 -18.00 -1.78
CA MET A 103 -9.28 -18.17 -0.72
C MET A 103 -9.76 -19.11 0.38
N LYS A 104 -11.03 -19.06 0.78
CA LYS A 104 -11.63 -20.00 1.72
C LYS A 104 -11.65 -21.42 1.18
N THR A 105 -12.02 -21.60 -0.09
CA THR A 105 -12.04 -22.92 -0.75
C THR A 105 -10.63 -23.52 -0.86
N ASP A 106 -9.63 -22.70 -1.11
CA ASP A 106 -8.22 -23.09 -1.17
C ASP A 106 -7.59 -23.34 0.24
N GLY A 107 -8.40 -23.24 1.30
CA GLY A 107 -7.95 -23.48 2.68
C GLY A 107 -7.05 -22.37 3.26
N LYS A 108 -7.07 -21.18 2.67
CA LYS A 108 -6.32 -20.04 3.20
C LYS A 108 -7.02 -19.47 4.43
N GLU A 109 -6.25 -19.22 5.48
CA GLU A 109 -6.71 -18.54 6.68
C GLU A 109 -6.86 -17.04 6.42
N PHE A 110 -7.97 -16.67 5.79
CA PHE A 110 -8.29 -15.30 5.38
C PHE A 110 -9.64 -14.86 5.92
N GLU A 111 -9.72 -13.63 6.44
CA GLU A 111 -10.97 -13.01 6.86
C GLU A 111 -11.05 -11.57 6.35
N ILE A 112 -12.26 -11.05 6.17
CA ILE A 112 -12.47 -9.64 5.82
C ILE A 112 -13.34 -8.99 6.90
N ILE A 113 -12.98 -7.76 7.27
CA ILE A 113 -13.75 -6.90 8.15
C ILE A 113 -14.11 -5.63 7.38
N PHE A 114 -15.38 -5.45 7.12
CA PHE A 114 -15.92 -4.27 6.46
C PHE A 114 -15.99 -3.08 7.42
N SER A 115 -15.48 -1.94 6.99
CA SER A 115 -15.60 -0.64 7.63
C SER A 115 -16.41 0.28 6.74
N SER A 116 -17.62 0.60 7.17
CA SER A 116 -18.56 1.39 6.38
C SER A 116 -18.32 2.89 6.49
N SER A 117 -18.49 3.56 5.35
CA SER A 117 -18.65 5.01 5.21
C SER A 117 -20.10 5.40 4.83
N ASP A 118 -21.07 4.53 5.08
CA ASP A 118 -22.48 4.79 4.82
C ASP A 118 -23.03 5.89 5.72
N HIS A 119 -24.07 6.55 5.26
CA HIS A 119 -24.69 7.69 5.97
C HIS A 119 -25.87 7.27 6.87
N SER A 120 -26.43 6.08 6.62
CA SER A 120 -27.54 5.51 7.39
C SER A 120 -27.32 4.04 7.74
N ALA A 121 -28.01 3.58 8.77
CA ALA A 121 -28.00 2.16 9.14
C ALA A 121 -28.65 1.29 8.05
N GLU A 122 -29.67 1.82 7.35
CA GLU A 122 -30.33 1.12 6.26
C GLU A 122 -29.36 0.86 5.10
N ASP A 123 -28.61 1.88 4.64
CA ASP A 123 -27.61 1.74 3.57
C ASP A 123 -26.51 0.73 3.96
N PHE A 124 -26.07 0.80 5.24
CA PHE A 124 -25.10 -0.14 5.80
C PHE A 124 -25.60 -1.59 5.74
N GLU A 125 -26.82 -1.84 6.23
CA GLU A 125 -27.41 -3.20 6.25
C GLU A 125 -27.63 -3.72 4.82
N GLU A 126 -28.09 -2.87 3.89
CA GLU A 126 -28.25 -3.25 2.50
C GLU A 126 -26.91 -3.64 1.89
N HIS A 127 -25.87 -2.84 2.10
CA HIS A 127 -24.52 -3.14 1.60
C HIS A 127 -23.95 -4.43 2.21
N LEU A 128 -24.04 -4.57 3.54
CA LEU A 128 -23.59 -5.77 4.27
C LEU A 128 -24.31 -7.04 3.79
N SER A 129 -25.59 -6.93 3.39
CA SER A 129 -26.36 -8.08 2.90
C SER A 129 -25.72 -8.75 1.66
N SER A 130 -24.99 -7.97 0.86
CA SER A 130 -24.27 -8.45 -0.34
C SER A 130 -22.92 -9.12 -0.03
N MET A 131 -22.45 -9.03 1.21
CA MET A 131 -21.11 -9.45 1.63
C MET A 131 -21.11 -10.80 2.36
N PRO A 132 -20.12 -11.69 2.14
CA PRO A 132 -20.00 -12.96 2.85
C PRO A 132 -19.12 -12.90 4.11
N TRP A 133 -18.68 -11.72 4.54
CA TRP A 133 -17.76 -11.50 5.66
C TRP A 133 -18.39 -10.66 6.78
N TYR A 134 -17.57 -10.27 7.76
CA TYR A 134 -17.98 -9.52 8.93
C TYR A 134 -17.80 -8.01 8.75
N ALA A 135 -18.49 -7.22 9.58
CA ALA A 135 -18.40 -5.77 9.58
C ALA A 135 -18.22 -5.22 10.99
N ILE A 136 -17.55 -4.07 11.11
CA ILE A 136 -17.61 -3.22 12.30
C ILE A 136 -19.06 -2.70 12.41
N PRO A 137 -19.69 -2.72 13.60
CA PRO A 137 -21.05 -2.21 13.77
C PRO A 137 -21.19 -0.77 13.26
N PHE A 138 -22.33 -0.48 12.63
CA PHE A 138 -22.59 0.86 12.09
C PHE A 138 -22.41 1.95 13.15
N GLY A 139 -21.70 3.02 12.80
CA GLY A 139 -21.44 4.16 13.69
C GLY A 139 -20.44 3.92 14.81
N HIS A 140 -19.87 2.72 14.93
CA HIS A 140 -18.84 2.44 15.94
C HIS A 140 -17.55 3.22 15.66
N GLU A 141 -16.93 3.78 16.71
CA GLU A 141 -15.76 4.65 16.58
C GLU A 141 -14.53 3.97 15.96
N ALA A 142 -14.43 2.64 16.05
CA ALA A 142 -13.35 1.86 15.45
C ALA A 142 -13.22 2.15 13.94
N SER A 143 -14.35 2.26 13.20
CA SER A 143 -14.32 2.59 11.76
C SER A 143 -13.60 3.91 11.48
N LYS A 144 -13.89 4.96 12.26
CA LYS A 144 -13.24 6.27 12.13
C LYS A 144 -11.77 6.23 12.53
N LYS A 145 -11.45 5.49 13.60
CA LYS A 145 -10.06 5.35 14.08
C LYS A 145 -9.17 4.65 13.05
N ILE A 146 -9.63 3.51 12.48
CA ILE A 146 -8.83 2.80 11.47
C ILE A 146 -8.77 3.56 10.15
N ALA A 147 -9.84 4.24 9.72
CA ALA A 147 -9.81 5.08 8.53
C ALA A 147 -8.77 6.21 8.67
N LYS A 148 -8.70 6.83 9.86
CA LYS A 148 -7.67 7.83 10.16
C LYS A 148 -6.26 7.22 10.24
N GLN A 149 -6.11 6.05 10.88
CA GLN A 149 -4.81 5.39 11.03
C GLN A 149 -4.18 5.02 9.69
N PHE A 150 -5.00 4.57 8.74
CA PHE A 150 -4.59 4.21 7.37
C PHE A 150 -4.71 5.36 6.37
N GLU A 151 -4.96 6.59 6.85
CA GLU A 151 -5.08 7.79 6.00
C GLU A 151 -5.98 7.53 4.76
N ILE A 152 -7.16 6.91 4.99
CA ILE A 152 -8.08 6.52 3.91
C ILE A 152 -8.69 7.76 3.26
N ASP A 153 -8.19 8.11 2.07
CA ASP A 153 -8.62 9.28 1.29
C ASP A 153 -9.72 8.95 0.27
N GLY A 154 -9.92 7.66 -0.03
CA GLY A 154 -10.91 7.21 -1.02
C GLY A 154 -11.39 5.79 -0.79
N ILE A 155 -12.54 5.48 -1.37
CA ILE A 155 -13.15 4.13 -1.36
C ILE A 155 -13.49 3.69 -2.80
N PRO A 156 -13.45 2.38 -3.09
CA PRO A 156 -13.11 1.27 -2.20
C PRO A 156 -11.61 1.16 -1.93
N THR A 157 -11.24 0.86 -0.69
CA THR A 157 -9.87 0.55 -0.28
C THR A 157 -9.83 -0.79 0.45
N LEU A 158 -8.80 -1.59 0.21
CA LEU A 158 -8.56 -2.87 0.87
C LEU A 158 -7.14 -2.90 1.41
N VAL A 159 -7.02 -2.88 2.75
CA VAL A 159 -5.75 -3.01 3.46
C VAL A 159 -5.61 -4.43 3.97
N ILE A 160 -4.50 -5.10 3.69
CA ILE A 160 -4.22 -6.45 4.15
C ILE A 160 -3.27 -6.39 5.34
N VAL A 161 -3.65 -7.05 6.43
CA VAL A 161 -2.90 -7.04 7.68
C VAL A 161 -2.75 -8.46 8.26
N ASP A 162 -1.76 -8.64 9.11
CA ASP A 162 -1.64 -9.84 9.94
C ASP A 162 -2.61 -9.76 11.12
N GLY A 163 -3.52 -10.71 11.25
CA GLY A 163 -4.56 -10.72 12.27
C GLY A 163 -4.05 -10.94 13.70
N THR A 164 -2.82 -11.40 13.88
CA THR A 164 -2.21 -11.57 15.21
C THR A 164 -1.58 -10.28 15.71
N THR A 165 -0.80 -9.63 14.85
CA THR A 165 0.03 -8.48 15.21
C THR A 165 -0.58 -7.14 14.81
N GLY A 166 -1.52 -7.14 13.86
CA GLY A 166 -2.02 -5.94 13.21
C GLY A 166 -1.01 -5.29 12.24
N HIS A 167 0.12 -5.98 11.97
CA HIS A 167 1.11 -5.46 11.02
C HIS A 167 0.54 -5.40 9.61
N VAL A 168 0.76 -4.27 8.93
CA VAL A 168 0.34 -4.08 7.54
C VAL A 168 1.18 -4.94 6.61
N ILE A 169 0.52 -5.75 5.80
CA ILE A 169 1.14 -6.54 4.74
C ILE A 169 1.16 -5.72 3.46
N THR A 170 0.00 -5.16 3.07
CA THR A 170 -0.11 -4.22 1.95
C THR A 170 -1.34 -3.34 2.09
N GLU A 171 -1.22 -2.08 1.68
CA GLU A 171 -2.34 -1.13 1.59
C GLU A 171 -3.01 -1.14 0.20
N THR A 172 -2.45 -1.89 -0.75
CA THR A 172 -2.86 -1.92 -2.15
C THR A 172 -3.65 -3.15 -2.53
N GLY A 173 -4.30 -3.81 -1.56
CA GLY A 173 -5.01 -5.09 -1.76
C GLY A 173 -6.04 -5.07 -2.89
N ARG A 174 -6.71 -3.92 -3.13
CA ARG A 174 -7.63 -3.75 -4.26
C ARG A 174 -6.93 -3.98 -5.60
N GLY A 175 -5.78 -3.34 -5.82
CA GLY A 175 -4.99 -3.51 -7.05
C GLY A 175 -4.47 -4.93 -7.20
N MET A 176 -4.07 -5.55 -6.08
CA MET A 176 -3.53 -6.91 -6.07
C MET A 176 -4.55 -7.96 -6.49
N ILE A 177 -5.85 -7.80 -6.17
CA ILE A 177 -6.90 -8.71 -6.64
C ILE A 177 -6.98 -8.74 -8.17
N ASN A 178 -6.82 -7.59 -8.83
CA ASN A 178 -6.84 -7.51 -10.29
C ASN A 178 -5.60 -8.15 -10.93
N ILE A 179 -4.44 -8.07 -10.26
CA ILE A 179 -3.16 -8.60 -10.76
C ILE A 179 -3.02 -10.08 -10.49
N ASP A 180 -3.46 -10.52 -9.33
CA ASP A 180 -3.38 -11.91 -8.84
C ASP A 180 -4.77 -12.43 -8.44
N PRO A 181 -5.72 -12.53 -9.39
CA PRO A 181 -7.10 -12.96 -9.11
C PRO A 181 -7.18 -14.41 -8.62
N LYS A 182 -6.11 -15.18 -8.81
CA LYS A 182 -6.00 -16.54 -8.29
C LYS A 182 -5.46 -16.62 -6.88
N GLY A 183 -4.83 -15.54 -6.37
CA GLY A 183 -4.20 -15.50 -5.06
C GLY A 183 -2.97 -16.38 -4.94
N GLU A 184 -2.22 -16.54 -6.05
CA GLU A 184 -0.99 -17.37 -6.08
C GLU A 184 0.08 -16.79 -5.15
N ASP A 185 0.19 -15.48 -5.10
CA ASP A 185 1.13 -14.72 -4.27
C ASP A 185 0.51 -14.19 -2.96
N PHE A 186 -0.78 -14.48 -2.70
CA PHE A 186 -1.47 -14.03 -1.48
C PHE A 186 -0.76 -14.53 -0.20
N PRO A 187 -0.56 -13.68 0.83
CA PRO A 187 -1.19 -12.39 1.11
C PRO A 187 -0.45 -11.14 0.60
N TRP A 188 0.39 -11.26 -0.39
CA TRP A 188 1.08 -10.17 -1.09
C TRP A 188 2.08 -9.40 -0.21
N TYR A 189 2.88 -10.12 0.54
CA TYR A 189 4.02 -9.52 1.24
C TYR A 189 4.91 -8.73 0.26
N PRO A 190 5.45 -7.57 0.68
CA PRO A 190 6.37 -6.81 -0.15
C PRO A 190 7.51 -7.67 -0.67
N LYS A 191 7.80 -7.53 -1.97
CA LYS A 191 8.86 -8.28 -2.67
C LYS A 191 9.95 -7.33 -3.13
N PRO A 192 11.18 -7.84 -3.30
CA PRO A 192 12.28 -7.03 -3.83
C PRO A 192 11.98 -6.44 -5.22
N VAL A 193 11.21 -7.15 -6.03
CA VAL A 193 10.77 -6.71 -7.37
C VAL A 193 9.26 -6.90 -7.46
N GLU A 194 8.54 -5.82 -7.74
CA GLU A 194 7.09 -5.81 -7.76
C GLU A 194 6.54 -5.38 -9.11
N VAL A 195 5.30 -5.77 -9.38
CA VAL A 195 4.59 -5.29 -10.57
C VAL A 195 4.12 -3.84 -10.36
N LEU A 196 4.24 -3.02 -11.41
CA LEU A 196 3.69 -1.67 -11.40
C LEU A 196 2.18 -1.71 -11.60
N HIS A 197 1.45 -1.16 -10.63
CA HIS A 197 -0.01 -1.09 -10.62
C HIS A 197 -0.51 0.20 -9.91
N ASP A 198 -1.80 0.47 -9.97
CA ASP A 198 -2.39 1.72 -9.45
C ASP A 198 -1.99 2.03 -8.00
N GLY A 199 -1.91 1.02 -7.14
CA GLY A 199 -1.47 1.19 -5.75
C GLY A 199 0.03 1.51 -5.58
N LYS A 200 0.83 1.47 -6.65
CA LYS A 200 2.26 1.83 -6.63
C LYS A 200 2.55 3.23 -7.21
N VAL A 201 1.51 3.95 -7.62
CA VAL A 201 1.67 5.32 -8.15
C VAL A 201 2.24 6.27 -7.10
N ASP A 202 1.82 6.14 -5.85
CA ASP A 202 2.34 6.95 -4.75
C ASP A 202 3.82 6.66 -4.46
N ASP A 203 4.25 5.40 -4.60
CA ASP A 203 5.66 5.05 -4.54
C ASP A 203 6.47 5.78 -5.62
N LEU A 204 5.97 5.84 -6.87
CA LEU A 204 6.62 6.60 -7.96
C LEU A 204 6.72 8.09 -7.66
N ASN A 205 5.71 8.67 -6.99
CA ASN A 205 5.67 10.08 -6.64
C ASN A 205 6.60 10.45 -5.47
N THR A 206 6.94 9.49 -4.61
CA THR A 206 7.64 9.75 -3.35
C THR A 206 9.09 9.29 -3.32
N ARG A 207 9.47 8.32 -4.18
CA ARG A 207 10.83 7.76 -4.20
C ARG A 207 11.30 7.35 -5.60
N PRO A 208 12.60 7.30 -5.85
CA PRO A 208 13.13 6.84 -7.12
C PRO A 208 12.72 5.39 -7.41
N SER A 209 12.45 5.10 -8.68
CA SER A 209 12.00 3.77 -9.09
C SER A 209 12.70 3.31 -10.36
N MET A 210 13.30 2.12 -10.33
CA MET A 210 13.83 1.44 -11.51
C MET A 210 12.72 0.59 -12.11
N ILE A 211 12.30 0.91 -13.31
CA ILE A 211 11.17 0.27 -13.99
C ILE A 211 11.67 -0.48 -15.22
N TRP A 212 11.40 -1.77 -15.27
CA TRP A 212 11.56 -2.56 -16.49
C TRP A 212 10.23 -2.62 -17.22
N PHE A 213 10.13 -1.90 -18.31
CA PHE A 213 8.97 -1.92 -19.19
C PHE A 213 8.99 -3.17 -20.07
N THR A 214 7.96 -3.98 -19.97
CA THR A 214 7.75 -5.20 -20.76
C THR A 214 6.58 -5.02 -21.74
N ASP A 215 6.36 -5.97 -22.64
CA ASP A 215 5.14 -6.05 -23.47
C ASP A 215 3.99 -6.83 -22.77
N GLY A 216 4.21 -7.27 -21.53
CA GLY A 216 3.27 -8.07 -20.75
C GLY A 216 3.31 -9.57 -21.06
N SER A 217 4.12 -10.04 -22.00
CA SER A 217 4.30 -11.46 -22.26
C SER A 217 4.98 -12.16 -21.07
N GLU A 218 4.63 -13.43 -20.85
CA GLU A 218 5.22 -14.23 -19.76
C GLU A 218 6.75 -14.29 -19.84
N ASP A 219 7.30 -14.37 -21.06
CA ASP A 219 8.74 -14.42 -21.29
C ASP A 219 9.44 -13.12 -20.87
N GLN A 220 8.89 -11.95 -21.24
CA GLN A 220 9.47 -10.66 -20.86
C GLN A 220 9.30 -10.39 -19.36
N VAL A 221 8.15 -10.71 -18.77
CA VAL A 221 7.92 -10.59 -17.32
C VAL A 221 8.89 -11.49 -16.56
N LYS A 222 9.08 -12.73 -16.99
CA LYS A 222 10.05 -13.67 -16.40
C LYS A 222 11.48 -13.17 -16.52
N ALA A 223 11.84 -12.63 -17.69
CA ALA A 223 13.17 -12.06 -17.93
C ALA A 223 13.44 -10.87 -16.99
N ALA A 224 12.49 -9.94 -16.87
CA ALA A 224 12.58 -8.79 -15.96
C ALA A 224 12.76 -9.25 -14.50
N LYS A 225 11.91 -10.14 -14.00
CA LYS A 225 12.03 -10.70 -12.64
C LYS A 225 13.38 -11.38 -12.41
N SER A 226 13.82 -12.23 -13.34
CA SER A 226 15.05 -12.99 -13.21
C SER A 226 16.29 -12.09 -13.21
N ALA A 227 16.30 -11.03 -14.01
CA ALA A 227 17.42 -10.09 -14.10
C ALA A 227 17.44 -9.11 -12.91
N MET A 228 16.29 -8.63 -12.44
CA MET A 228 16.23 -7.62 -11.39
C MET A 228 16.39 -8.21 -9.99
N THR A 229 15.82 -9.41 -9.71
CA THR A 229 15.78 -9.98 -8.37
C THR A 229 17.16 -10.14 -7.71
N PRO A 230 18.22 -10.61 -8.39
CA PRO A 230 19.53 -10.75 -7.76
C PRO A 230 20.17 -9.43 -7.32
N VAL A 231 19.81 -8.33 -7.97
CA VAL A 231 20.25 -6.97 -7.63
C VAL A 231 19.36 -6.35 -6.55
N ALA A 232 18.06 -6.49 -6.72
CA ALA A 232 17.05 -5.91 -5.83
C ALA A 232 17.00 -6.56 -4.45
N ALA A 233 17.14 -7.89 -4.34
CA ALA A 233 16.95 -8.61 -3.08
C ALA A 233 17.90 -8.16 -1.96
N PRO A 234 19.23 -8.09 -2.14
CA PRO A 234 20.13 -7.61 -1.10
C PRO A 234 19.92 -6.14 -0.75
N TYR A 235 19.53 -5.33 -1.74
CA TYR A 235 19.21 -3.92 -1.53
C TYR A 235 17.92 -3.74 -0.72
N PHE A 236 16.88 -4.49 -1.06
CA PHE A 236 15.61 -4.51 -0.36
C PHE A 236 15.78 -4.89 1.12
N GLU A 237 16.50 -5.99 1.41
CA GLU A 237 16.76 -6.43 2.79
C GLU A 237 17.48 -5.37 3.64
N LYS A 238 18.43 -4.66 3.03
CA LYS A 238 19.19 -3.58 3.70
C LYS A 238 18.35 -2.34 3.95
N ASN A 239 17.32 -2.09 3.14
CA ASN A 239 16.57 -0.84 3.12
C ASN A 239 15.08 -1.00 3.48
N LYS A 240 14.67 -2.08 4.14
CA LYS A 240 13.25 -2.37 4.48
C LYS A 240 12.53 -1.21 5.16
N ASP A 241 13.23 -0.49 6.04
CA ASP A 241 12.66 0.60 6.83
C ASP A 241 12.95 1.99 6.22
N ASN A 242 13.52 2.04 5.01
CA ASN A 242 13.86 3.28 4.33
C ASN A 242 12.89 3.59 3.19
N ASN A 243 11.91 4.41 3.45
CA ASN A 243 10.90 4.82 2.48
C ASN A 243 11.46 5.68 1.31
N ASP A 244 12.69 6.18 1.41
CA ASP A 244 13.35 6.93 0.34
C ASP A 244 14.22 6.02 -0.56
N SER A 245 14.21 4.70 -0.34
CA SER A 245 15.00 3.74 -1.09
C SER A 245 14.45 3.51 -2.51
N LEU A 246 15.33 3.09 -3.44
CA LEU A 246 14.94 2.75 -4.80
C LEU A 246 13.95 1.57 -4.84
N CYS A 247 12.84 1.74 -5.56
CA CYS A 247 11.94 0.65 -5.92
C CYS A 247 12.42 -0.07 -7.18
N PHE A 248 12.19 -1.39 -7.23
CA PHE A 248 12.40 -2.18 -8.43
C PHE A 248 11.05 -2.69 -8.94
N LEU A 249 10.64 -2.23 -10.10
CA LEU A 249 9.32 -2.47 -10.67
C LEU A 249 9.44 -3.06 -12.07
N TYR A 250 8.49 -3.91 -12.44
CA TYR A 250 8.29 -4.30 -13.83
C TYR A 250 6.85 -4.01 -14.24
N THR A 251 6.61 -3.89 -15.55
CA THR A 251 5.27 -3.64 -16.06
C THR A 251 4.62 -4.92 -16.61
N ILE A 252 3.29 -4.88 -16.62
CA ILE A 252 2.44 -5.79 -17.39
C ILE A 252 1.59 -4.91 -18.31
N ASN A 253 1.13 -5.42 -19.42
CA ASN A 253 0.35 -4.64 -20.39
C ASN A 253 -1.01 -4.20 -19.79
N ASN A 254 -1.09 -2.98 -19.28
CA ASN A 254 -2.30 -2.38 -18.71
C ASN A 254 -2.40 -0.88 -19.03
N SER A 255 -3.54 -0.28 -18.68
CA SER A 255 -3.82 1.14 -18.94
C SER A 255 -2.88 2.09 -18.19
N LEU A 256 -2.49 1.75 -16.95
CA LEU A 256 -1.55 2.54 -16.15
C LEU A 256 -0.19 2.59 -16.83
N GLU A 257 0.34 1.43 -17.25
CA GLU A 257 1.60 1.37 -17.97
C GLU A 257 1.61 2.27 -19.20
N SER A 258 0.54 2.20 -20.01
CA SER A 258 0.40 3.02 -21.22
C SER A 258 0.46 4.51 -20.92
N ASN A 259 -0.14 4.96 -19.81
CA ASN A 259 -0.11 6.35 -19.37
C ASN A 259 1.28 6.76 -18.87
N ILE A 260 1.93 5.90 -18.11
CA ILE A 260 3.29 6.16 -17.60
C ILE A 260 4.30 6.18 -18.74
N ARG A 261 4.20 5.28 -19.75
CA ARG A 261 5.04 5.32 -20.95
C ARG A 261 4.91 6.65 -21.70
N LYS A 262 3.68 7.15 -21.86
CA LYS A 262 3.44 8.44 -22.52
C LYS A 262 4.06 9.58 -21.72
N LEU A 263 3.86 9.61 -20.40
CA LEU A 263 4.44 10.62 -19.51
C LEU A 263 5.97 10.60 -19.57
N LEU A 264 6.57 9.43 -19.57
CA LEU A 264 8.01 9.24 -19.60
C LEU A 264 8.59 9.27 -21.03
N GLN A 265 7.75 9.38 -22.06
CA GLN A 265 8.16 9.35 -23.48
C GLN A 265 9.00 8.11 -23.81
N ILE A 266 8.54 6.93 -23.35
CA ILE A 266 9.19 5.63 -23.60
C ILE A 266 8.47 4.92 -24.74
N SER A 267 9.13 4.77 -25.90
CA SER A 267 8.59 4.09 -27.08
C SER A 267 9.01 2.63 -27.18
N ASP A 268 10.21 2.32 -26.72
CA ASP A 268 10.83 1.01 -26.93
C ASP A 268 10.43 -0.02 -25.88
N THR A 269 10.31 -1.27 -26.29
CA THR A 269 10.02 -2.43 -25.45
C THR A 269 10.86 -3.62 -25.88
N PRO A 270 11.61 -4.27 -24.96
CA PRO A 270 11.73 -3.90 -23.55
C PRO A 270 12.62 -2.66 -23.33
N SER A 271 12.37 -1.91 -22.24
CA SER A 271 13.24 -0.80 -21.82
C SER A 271 13.40 -0.77 -20.30
N LEU A 272 14.56 -0.28 -19.82
CA LEU A 272 14.89 -0.14 -18.42
C LEU A 272 15.12 1.34 -18.10
N VAL A 273 14.40 1.87 -17.12
CA VAL A 273 14.38 3.30 -16.82
C VAL A 273 14.44 3.51 -15.30
N ILE A 274 15.22 4.50 -14.85
CA ILE A 274 15.08 5.01 -13.49
C ILE A 274 14.34 6.33 -13.55
N VAL A 275 13.25 6.43 -12.76
CA VAL A 275 12.41 7.62 -12.63
C VAL A 275 12.60 8.19 -11.24
N ASN A 276 12.69 9.52 -11.14
CA ASN A 276 12.72 10.24 -9.88
C ASN A 276 11.81 11.47 -9.97
N ILE A 277 10.55 11.29 -9.59
CA ILE A 277 9.54 12.35 -9.62
C ILE A 277 9.70 13.30 -8.43
N SER A 278 10.13 12.79 -7.28
CA SER A 278 10.30 13.54 -6.03
C SER A 278 11.59 14.36 -5.91
N SER A 279 12.37 14.44 -6.99
CA SER A 279 13.66 15.15 -6.96
C SER A 279 13.47 16.66 -6.78
N ASP A 280 14.34 17.31 -5.99
CA ASP A 280 14.34 18.77 -5.80
C ASP A 280 14.57 19.54 -7.12
N ALA A 281 15.15 18.88 -8.14
CA ALA A 281 15.36 19.41 -9.49
C ALA A 281 14.15 19.24 -10.42
N GLY A 282 13.06 18.65 -9.93
CA GLY A 282 11.87 18.32 -10.68
C GLY A 282 11.85 16.87 -11.18
N PRO A 283 10.69 16.43 -11.74
CA PRO A 283 10.53 15.09 -12.28
C PRO A 283 11.57 14.79 -13.36
N SER A 284 12.22 13.65 -13.26
CA SER A 284 13.32 13.29 -14.16
C SER A 284 13.41 11.80 -14.39
N LYS A 285 14.02 11.40 -15.52
CA LYS A 285 14.28 10.00 -15.89
C LYS A 285 15.70 9.80 -16.37
N ALA A 286 16.22 8.60 -16.21
CA ALA A 286 17.40 8.09 -16.91
C ALA A 286 17.02 6.79 -17.61
N VAL A 287 17.38 6.65 -18.89
CA VAL A 287 17.08 5.46 -19.71
C VAL A 287 18.37 4.69 -19.91
N TYR A 288 18.34 3.38 -19.70
CA TYR A 288 19.46 2.51 -20.00
C TYR A 288 19.72 2.47 -21.52
N GLY A 289 20.90 2.85 -21.94
CA GLY A 289 21.29 2.96 -23.36
C GLY A 289 22.12 1.80 -23.89
N GLY A 290 22.28 0.72 -23.13
CA GLY A 290 23.05 -0.44 -23.55
C GLY A 290 22.33 -1.34 -24.55
N PRO A 291 23.07 -2.25 -25.21
CA PRO A 291 22.57 -3.03 -26.34
C PRO A 291 21.61 -4.15 -25.95
N GLU A 292 21.64 -4.62 -24.72
CA GLU A 292 20.86 -5.76 -24.24
C GLU A 292 20.41 -5.57 -22.81
N LEU A 293 19.16 -5.95 -22.51
CA LEU A 293 18.60 -5.96 -21.16
C LEU A 293 18.74 -7.35 -20.54
N ASN A 294 19.62 -7.45 -19.55
CA ASN A 294 19.89 -8.65 -18.78
C ASN A 294 20.31 -8.29 -17.34
N GLN A 295 20.68 -9.27 -16.52
CA GLN A 295 21.08 -9.03 -15.14
C GLN A 295 22.28 -8.07 -15.01
N GLU A 296 23.26 -8.16 -15.90
CA GLU A 296 24.43 -7.27 -15.86
C GLU A 296 24.05 -5.82 -16.21
N ALA A 297 23.11 -5.63 -17.15
CA ALA A 297 22.54 -4.33 -17.44
C ALA A 297 21.89 -3.70 -16.20
N VAL A 298 21.05 -4.46 -15.49
CA VAL A 298 20.41 -4.00 -14.25
C VAL A 298 21.46 -3.63 -13.20
N LYS A 299 22.47 -4.49 -13.00
CA LYS A 299 23.52 -4.29 -12.01
C LYS A 299 24.35 -3.04 -12.30
N ASN A 300 24.75 -2.84 -13.53
CA ASN A 300 25.54 -1.68 -13.94
C ASN A 300 24.72 -0.39 -13.83
N PHE A 301 23.49 -0.39 -14.30
CA PHE A 301 22.60 0.77 -14.20
C PHE A 301 22.25 1.13 -12.75
N PHE A 302 22.05 0.13 -11.91
CA PHE A 302 21.87 0.32 -10.46
C PHE A 302 23.13 0.90 -9.80
N LYS A 303 24.32 0.40 -10.14
CA LYS A 303 25.58 0.91 -9.64
C LYS A 303 25.79 2.39 -10.01
N GLU A 304 25.54 2.75 -11.27
CA GLU A 304 25.61 4.15 -11.73
C GLU A 304 24.64 5.05 -10.96
N PHE A 305 23.46 4.53 -10.61
CA PHE A 305 22.50 5.25 -9.75
C PHE A 305 23.07 5.48 -8.34
N GLU A 306 23.60 4.44 -7.69
CA GLU A 306 24.19 4.57 -6.34
C GLU A 306 25.41 5.51 -6.33
N GLU A 307 26.24 5.47 -7.36
CA GLU A 307 27.42 6.33 -7.55
C GLU A 307 27.05 7.76 -8.00
N LYS A 308 25.75 8.04 -8.25
CA LYS A 308 25.23 9.33 -8.74
C LYS A 308 25.91 9.78 -10.06
N SER A 309 26.30 8.84 -10.88
CA SER A 309 26.93 9.07 -12.19
C SER A 309 25.95 9.11 -13.36
N LEU A 310 24.66 8.75 -13.12
CA LEU A 310 23.61 8.81 -14.13
C LEU A 310 23.27 10.25 -14.53
N SER A 311 23.10 10.47 -15.82
CA SER A 311 22.53 11.68 -16.36
C SER A 311 21.01 11.55 -16.42
N PHE A 312 20.30 12.43 -15.69
CA PHE A 312 18.85 12.48 -15.71
C PHE A 312 18.35 13.56 -16.67
N GLU A 313 17.39 13.17 -17.49
CA GLU A 313 16.60 14.08 -18.34
C GLU A 313 15.41 14.59 -17.55
N VAL A 314 15.23 15.92 -17.49
CA VAL A 314 14.06 16.54 -16.84
C VAL A 314 12.83 16.31 -17.73
N LEU A 315 11.74 15.84 -17.12
CA LEU A 315 10.44 15.65 -17.80
C LEU A 315 9.76 17.02 -17.95
N GLN A 316 9.29 17.32 -19.15
CA GLN A 316 8.62 18.59 -19.48
C GLN A 316 7.10 18.47 -19.31
#